data_29d811b62ed7ac2bdc1648953197f901
#
_entry.id   29d811b62ed7ac2bdc1648953197f901
#
_cell.length_a   1.000
_cell.length_b   1.000
_cell.length_c   1.000
_cell.angle_alpha   90.00
_cell.angle_beta   90.00
_cell.angle_gamma   90.00
#
_symmetry.space_group_name_H-M   'P 1'
#
loop_
_entity.id
_entity.type
_entity.pdbx_description
1 polymer ?
#
loop_
_entity_poly.entity_id
_entity_poly.type
_entity_poly.pdbx_seq_one_letter_code
_entity_poly.pdbx_strand_id
1 'polypeptide(L)'
;MKRLVAEGYEEVICQPTHIINGLEYDKMMNMLLAYKDQIPTIKVGTPLLTEEEDYKEACEIVMQELEKPLAKDEAFVFMGHGTEHFANSAYSQFENMLRDLGH
;
A
#
# COMPACT_ATOMS: atom_id res chain seq x y z
N MET A 1 -2.04 10.92 18.08
CA MET A 1 -2.08 9.89 19.17
C MET A 1 -2.24 10.51 20.56
N LYS A 2 -1.44 11.50 20.94
CA LYS A 2 -1.56 12.15 22.26
C LYS A 2 -2.98 12.65 22.56
N ARG A 3 -3.64 13.23 21.58
CA ARG A 3 -5.02 13.71 21.70
C ARG A 3 -6.00 12.55 21.97
N LEU A 4 -5.82 11.42 21.28
CA LEU A 4 -6.68 10.25 21.46
C LEU A 4 -6.53 9.66 22.86
N VAL A 5 -5.30 9.63 23.38
CA VAL A 5 -5.04 9.22 24.77
C VAL A 5 -5.74 10.16 25.75
N ALA A 6 -5.60 11.49 25.55
CA ALA A 6 -6.19 12.49 26.41
C ALA A 6 -7.73 12.45 26.41
N GLU A 7 -8.35 12.07 25.29
CA GLU A 7 -9.79 11.91 25.14
C GLU A 7 -10.33 10.57 25.68
N GLY A 8 -9.44 9.67 26.12
CA GLY A 8 -9.81 8.43 26.78
C GLY A 8 -10.27 7.29 25.88
N TYR A 9 -9.88 7.29 24.61
CA TYR A 9 -10.21 6.19 23.70
C TYR A 9 -9.54 4.89 24.13
N GLU A 10 -10.33 3.83 24.25
CA GLU A 10 -9.84 2.50 24.62
C GLU A 10 -9.48 1.64 23.41
N GLU A 11 -10.09 1.90 22.26
CA GLU A 11 -9.80 1.22 20.99
C GLU A 11 -9.54 2.23 19.89
N VAL A 12 -8.45 2.02 19.17
CA VAL A 12 -8.08 2.83 18.00
C VAL A 12 -7.83 1.89 16.81
N ILE A 13 -8.50 2.17 15.71
CA ILE A 13 -8.29 1.46 14.46
C ILE A 13 -7.55 2.41 13.51
N CYS A 14 -6.37 2.02 13.07
CA CYS A 14 -5.54 2.80 12.18
C CYS A 14 -5.49 2.14 10.80
N GLN A 15 -6.02 2.82 9.79
CA GLN A 15 -5.95 2.35 8.41
C GLN A 15 -4.92 3.18 7.65
N PRO A 16 -3.77 2.60 7.25
CA PRO A 16 -2.81 3.31 6.42
C PRO A 16 -3.37 3.53 5.02
N THR A 17 -3.08 4.70 4.46
CA THR A 17 -3.40 5.02 3.07
C THR A 17 -2.20 4.81 2.15
N HIS A 18 -1.12 4.24 2.68
CA HIS A 18 0.07 3.87 1.91
C HIS A 18 -0.24 2.75 0.92
N ILE A 19 0.45 2.79 -0.23
CA ILE A 19 0.28 1.77 -1.27
C ILE A 19 1.09 0.51 -0.93
N ILE A 20 2.30 0.67 -0.39
CA ILE A 20 3.21 -0.42 -0.05
C ILE A 20 3.68 -0.35 1.40
N ASN A 21 4.25 -1.46 1.89
CA ASN A 21 4.92 -1.54 3.20
C ASN A 21 6.32 -0.88 3.16
N GLY A 22 6.36 0.42 2.86
CA GLY A 22 7.61 1.16 2.75
C GLY A 22 8.01 1.88 4.03
N LEU A 23 8.93 2.85 3.90
CA LEU A 23 9.47 3.62 5.02
C LEU A 23 8.39 4.38 5.79
N GLU A 24 7.43 4.97 5.11
CA GLU A 24 6.37 5.74 5.74
C GLU A 24 5.44 4.84 6.57
N TYR A 25 5.15 3.63 6.09
CA TYR A 25 4.41 2.64 6.84
C TYR A 25 5.16 2.24 8.11
N ASP A 26 6.47 1.99 8.01
CA ASP A 26 7.30 1.62 9.16
C ASP A 26 7.34 2.74 10.20
N LYS A 27 7.43 4.00 9.77
CA LYS A 27 7.36 5.16 10.67
C LYS A 27 6.03 5.22 11.42
N MET A 28 4.93 4.98 10.72
CA MET A 28 3.60 4.93 11.33
C MET A 28 3.53 3.82 12.38
N MET A 29 3.99 2.61 12.05
CA MET A 29 3.98 1.48 12.98
C MET A 29 4.81 1.76 14.22
N ASN A 30 5.99 2.35 14.08
CA ASN A 30 6.84 2.72 15.20
C ASN A 30 6.16 3.75 16.11
N MET A 31 5.46 4.71 15.52
CA MET A 31 4.69 5.71 16.28
C MET A 31 3.57 5.04 17.08
N LEU A 32 2.83 4.15 16.46
CA LEU A 32 1.72 3.44 17.12
C LEU A 32 2.22 2.55 18.27
N LEU A 33 3.33 1.87 18.08
CA LEU A 33 3.93 1.02 19.13
C LEU A 33 4.32 1.81 20.38
N ALA A 34 4.70 3.09 20.23
CA ALA A 34 5.02 3.95 21.35
C ALA A 34 3.81 4.22 22.27
N TYR A 35 2.59 4.04 21.77
CA TYR A 35 1.35 4.26 22.52
C TYR A 35 0.66 2.97 22.98
N LYS A 36 1.26 1.83 22.73
CA LYS A 36 0.72 0.52 23.07
C LYS A 36 0.27 0.39 24.53
N ASP A 37 1.01 1.00 25.47
CA ASP A 37 0.70 0.95 26.90
C ASP A 37 -0.35 1.99 27.33
N GLN A 38 -0.63 2.99 26.49
CA GLN A 38 -1.55 4.08 26.79
C GLN A 38 -2.94 3.87 26.20
N ILE A 39 -3.05 3.04 25.15
CA ILE A 39 -4.31 2.68 24.50
C ILE A 39 -4.44 1.15 24.55
N PRO A 40 -5.47 0.61 25.23
CA PRO A 40 -5.62 -0.84 25.43
C PRO A 40 -5.64 -1.64 24.14
N THR A 41 -6.30 -1.13 23.10
CA THR A 41 -6.42 -1.83 21.82
C THR A 41 -6.09 -0.91 20.67
N ILE A 42 -5.05 -1.27 19.91
CA ILE A 42 -4.70 -0.61 18.64
C ILE A 42 -4.74 -1.67 17.54
N LYS A 43 -5.63 -1.51 16.58
CA LYS A 43 -5.72 -2.36 15.40
C LYS A 43 -5.20 -1.60 14.20
N VAL A 44 -4.42 -2.26 13.36
CA VAL A 44 -3.79 -1.63 12.19
C VAL A 44 -4.13 -2.42 10.94
N GLY A 45 -4.66 -1.73 9.95
CA GLY A 45 -4.90 -2.31 8.62
C GLY A 45 -3.60 -2.40 7.82
N THR A 46 -3.65 -3.14 6.72
CA THR A 46 -2.51 -3.29 5.79
C THR A 46 -2.54 -2.21 4.71
N PRO A 47 -1.38 -1.88 4.10
CA PRO A 47 -1.35 -1.07 2.89
C PRO A 47 -2.11 -1.73 1.73
N LEU A 48 -2.33 -0.98 0.66
CA LEU A 48 -3.10 -1.45 -0.50
C LEU A 48 -2.49 -2.70 -1.14
N LEU A 49 -1.18 -2.69 -1.39
CA LEU A 49 -0.46 -3.80 -2.02
C LEU A 49 0.33 -4.57 -0.97
N THR A 50 -0.26 -5.61 -0.41
CA THR A 50 0.35 -6.46 0.62
C THR A 50 0.38 -7.92 0.18
N GLU A 51 -0.76 -8.49 -0.17
CA GLU A 51 -0.89 -9.88 -0.61
C GLU A 51 -0.89 -9.98 -2.15
N GLU A 52 -0.61 -11.16 -2.68
CA GLU A 52 -0.61 -11.41 -4.13
C GLU A 52 -1.96 -11.03 -4.77
N GLU A 53 -3.06 -11.34 -4.10
CA GLU A 53 -4.40 -11.00 -4.58
C GLU A 53 -4.62 -9.49 -4.70
N ASP A 54 -4.04 -8.71 -3.80
CA ASP A 54 -4.09 -7.24 -3.87
C ASP A 54 -3.45 -6.72 -5.16
N TYR A 55 -2.30 -7.27 -5.53
CA TYR A 55 -1.61 -6.92 -6.78
C TYR A 55 -2.45 -7.27 -8.00
N LYS A 56 -3.05 -8.45 -7.98
CA LYS A 56 -3.91 -8.92 -9.06
C LYS A 56 -5.12 -8.01 -9.24
N GLU A 57 -5.84 -7.72 -8.17
CA GLU A 57 -7.00 -6.82 -8.22
C GLU A 57 -6.62 -5.42 -8.69
N ALA A 58 -5.51 -4.87 -8.19
CA ALA A 58 -5.04 -3.55 -8.60
C ALA A 58 -4.69 -3.52 -10.09
N CYS A 59 -4.01 -4.55 -10.60
CA CYS A 59 -3.69 -4.67 -12.01
C CYS A 59 -4.94 -4.74 -12.88
N GLU A 60 -5.92 -5.54 -12.48
CA GLU A 60 -7.19 -5.69 -13.20
C GLU A 60 -7.94 -4.35 -13.27
N ILE A 61 -8.00 -3.61 -12.17
CA ILE A 61 -8.64 -2.29 -12.12
C ILE A 61 -7.93 -1.30 -13.05
N VAL A 62 -6.61 -1.24 -12.99
CA VAL A 62 -5.81 -0.36 -13.85
C VAL A 62 -6.05 -0.67 -15.31
N MET A 63 -6.09 -1.94 -15.69
CA MET A 63 -6.30 -2.35 -17.07
C MET A 63 -7.71 -2.04 -17.56
N GLN A 64 -8.72 -2.14 -16.69
CA GLN A 64 -10.10 -1.74 -17.02
C GLN A 64 -10.20 -0.24 -17.31
N GLU A 65 -9.48 0.60 -16.54
CA GLU A 65 -9.45 2.04 -16.77
C GLU A 65 -8.73 2.42 -18.08
N LEU A 66 -7.81 1.57 -18.53
CA LEU A 66 -7.04 1.76 -19.76
C LEU A 66 -7.68 1.03 -20.95
N GLU A 67 -8.98 1.13 -21.12
CA GLU A 67 -9.82 0.33 -22.05
C GLU A 67 -9.40 0.33 -23.53
N LYS A 68 -8.49 1.20 -23.96
CA LYS A 68 -8.10 1.28 -25.37
C LYS A 68 -6.93 0.33 -25.66
N PRO A 69 -7.05 -0.56 -26.66
CA PRO A 69 -5.91 -1.33 -27.10
C PRO A 69 -4.81 -0.39 -27.61
N LEU A 70 -3.55 -0.73 -27.26
CA LEU A 70 -2.39 0.03 -27.71
C LEU A 70 -2.17 -0.17 -29.21
N ALA A 71 -1.86 0.91 -29.91
CA ALA A 71 -1.29 0.82 -31.26
C ALA A 71 0.13 0.27 -31.18
N LYS A 72 0.69 -0.18 -32.31
CA LYS A 72 2.03 -0.81 -32.36
C LYS A 72 3.17 0.08 -31.85
N ASP A 73 2.99 1.39 -31.95
CA ASP A 73 3.98 2.41 -31.56
C ASP A 73 3.63 3.10 -30.23
N GLU A 74 2.64 2.58 -29.52
CA GLU A 74 2.23 3.12 -28.22
C GLU A 74 2.63 2.17 -27.09
N ALA A 75 2.89 2.73 -25.92
CA ALA A 75 3.15 1.98 -24.71
C ALA A 75 2.57 2.70 -23.48
N PHE A 76 2.05 1.93 -22.53
CA PHE A 76 1.75 2.48 -21.21
C PHE A 76 3.01 2.49 -20.36
N VAL A 77 3.28 3.63 -19.76
CA VAL A 77 4.41 3.78 -18.85
C VAL A 77 3.88 4.11 -17.45
N PHE A 78 4.17 3.24 -16.51
CA PHE A 78 3.82 3.46 -15.11
C PHE A 78 5.02 4.03 -14.37
N MET A 79 4.81 5.17 -13.71
CA MET A 79 5.86 5.80 -12.93
C MET A 79 5.62 5.56 -11.46
N GLY A 80 6.47 4.77 -10.84
CA GLY A 80 6.48 4.55 -9.39
C GLY A 80 7.34 5.60 -8.70
N HIS A 81 6.98 5.92 -7.46
CA HIS A 81 7.76 6.84 -6.64
C HIS A 81 9.14 6.25 -6.29
N GLY A 82 9.20 4.93 -6.13
CA GLY A 82 10.42 4.24 -5.70
C GLY A 82 10.69 4.42 -4.21
N THR A 83 11.54 3.58 -3.67
CA THR A 83 11.98 3.62 -2.27
C THR A 83 13.29 2.89 -2.12
N GLU A 84 14.11 3.31 -1.15
CA GLU A 84 15.32 2.57 -0.74
C GLU A 84 14.99 1.39 0.20
N HIS A 85 13.74 1.31 0.66
CA HIS A 85 13.26 0.20 1.48
C HIS A 85 13.19 -1.09 0.67
N PHE A 86 13.37 -2.26 1.33
CA PHE A 86 13.24 -3.56 0.67
C PHE A 86 11.87 -3.76 -0.01
N ALA A 87 10.83 -3.05 0.42
CA ALA A 87 9.51 -3.04 -0.23
C ALA A 87 9.54 -2.52 -1.68
N ASN A 88 10.69 -2.01 -2.16
CA ASN A 88 10.86 -1.62 -3.57
C ASN A 88 10.59 -2.77 -4.53
N SER A 89 10.74 -4.02 -4.08
CA SER A 89 10.35 -5.21 -4.85
C SER A 89 8.88 -5.24 -5.25
N ALA A 90 8.01 -4.46 -4.58
CA ALA A 90 6.61 -4.30 -4.94
C ALA A 90 6.42 -3.78 -6.37
N TYR A 91 7.29 -2.89 -6.82
CA TYR A 91 7.24 -2.36 -8.19
C TYR A 91 7.49 -3.45 -9.22
N SER A 92 8.50 -4.29 -8.99
CA SER A 92 8.80 -5.43 -9.87
C SER A 92 7.68 -6.46 -9.87
N GLN A 93 7.08 -6.71 -8.72
CA GLN A 93 5.95 -7.63 -8.59
C GLN A 93 4.74 -7.12 -9.37
N PHE A 94 4.44 -5.83 -9.30
CA PHE A 94 3.37 -5.20 -10.05
C PHE A 94 3.61 -5.28 -11.56
N GLU A 95 4.83 -4.96 -11.99
CA GLU A 95 5.23 -5.06 -13.40
C GLU A 95 5.08 -6.49 -13.93
N ASN A 96 5.57 -7.48 -13.18
CA ASN A 96 5.46 -8.88 -13.58
C ASN A 96 4.00 -9.33 -13.67
N MET A 97 3.15 -8.89 -12.74
CA MET A 97 1.73 -9.21 -12.77
C MET A 97 1.05 -8.62 -14.01
N LEU A 98 1.38 -7.38 -14.39
CA LEU A 98 0.87 -6.77 -15.62
C LEU A 98 1.31 -7.55 -16.86
N ARG A 99 2.57 -7.99 -16.92
CA ARG A 99 3.09 -8.82 -18.02
C ARG A 99 2.36 -10.16 -18.12
N ASP A 100 2.12 -10.81 -16.98
CA ASP A 100 1.39 -12.09 -16.92
C ASP A 100 -0.06 -11.95 -17.40
N LEU A 101 -0.65 -10.78 -17.27
CA LEU A 101 -1.98 -10.47 -17.78
C LEU A 101 -1.97 -10.08 -19.27
N GLY A 102 -0.81 -10.13 -19.94
CA GLY A 102 -0.67 -9.89 -21.38
C GLY A 102 -0.40 -8.43 -21.77
N HIS A 103 0.17 -7.65 -20.88
CA HIS A 103 0.41 -6.21 -21.13
C HIS A 103 1.88 -5.78 -21.07
#